data_8da8393054f6199c5f94d8c7a2fd6b88
#
_entry.id   8da8393054f6199c5f94d8c7a2fd6b88
#
_cell.length_a   1.000
_cell.length_b   1.000
_cell.length_c   1.000
_cell.angle_alpha   90.00
_cell.angle_beta   90.00
_cell.angle_gamma   90.00
#
_symmetry.space_group_name_H-M   'P 1'
#
loop_
_entity.id
_entity.type
_entity.pdbx_description
1 polymer ?
#
loop_
_entity_poly.entity_id
_entity_poly.type
_entity_poly.pdbx_seq_one_letter_code
_entity_poly.pdbx_strand_id
1 'polypeptide(L)'
;MKNQSFRFLWMGQSLASLGDVFYIVGIISFLYTLTESPFALALVPFINMFGRFISGMISPWLINRFPLKTLLVYSQVSKTILLVALSLLLISETITDLFIILTFVGCIAFLDGWASPASRAMLPRLVPKERLVKANSFFSIVSETMNLGGWALGGIAVALMSGQFIIFGTGSLYIIATMMMFCIYDPTPFHKKECTGKWRSELTEGWKIVWRNPLFRSLHVVIIFEAIANVVWIASILYIFVAEVLGQTEAWWGYINTAFFLGMIIGGVICSRFVIGIENNLKRLLIVLSFGISGVTLLFGVTAIPWISILLVILNGVVQQLKSIVSETLLQKSATTDQLPKIHAVQSTILSLLFGISSLTFGAIAELWDVRITFILAATLLGLGALFALIRRRDFIVPTE
;
A
#
# COMPACT_ATOMS: atom_id res chain seq x y z
N MET A 1 -18.04 -15.40 -6.26
CA MET A 1 -17.96 -14.47 -7.40
C MET A 1 -17.58 -15.27 -8.64
N LYS A 2 -18.46 -15.30 -9.65
CA LYS A 2 -18.26 -16.15 -10.86
C LYS A 2 -17.52 -15.41 -12.00
N ASN A 3 -17.09 -14.16 -11.79
CA ASN A 3 -16.47 -13.40 -12.86
C ASN A 3 -14.99 -13.80 -13.04
N GLN A 4 -14.67 -14.38 -14.19
CA GLN A 4 -13.32 -14.82 -14.53
C GLN A 4 -12.31 -13.65 -14.51
N SER A 5 -12.71 -12.47 -14.99
CA SER A 5 -11.84 -11.28 -14.98
C SER A 5 -11.46 -10.84 -13.57
N PHE A 6 -12.37 -10.94 -12.59
CA PHE A 6 -12.04 -10.70 -11.20
C PHE A 6 -11.03 -11.71 -10.67
N ARG A 7 -11.15 -13.00 -11.06
CA ARG A 7 -10.15 -14.01 -10.68
C ARG A 7 -8.78 -13.70 -11.26
N PHE A 8 -8.71 -13.36 -12.54
CA PHE A 8 -7.45 -12.99 -13.18
C PHE A 8 -6.83 -11.72 -12.57
N LEU A 9 -7.65 -10.72 -12.18
CA LEU A 9 -7.17 -9.53 -11.52
C LEU A 9 -6.52 -9.85 -10.17
N TRP A 10 -7.24 -10.55 -9.27
CA TRP A 10 -6.69 -10.81 -7.93
C TRP A 10 -5.51 -11.80 -7.96
N MET A 11 -5.55 -12.84 -8.80
CA MET A 11 -4.43 -13.77 -8.95
C MET A 11 -3.19 -13.07 -9.52
N GLY A 12 -3.36 -12.32 -10.61
CA GLY A 12 -2.27 -11.55 -11.20
C GLY A 12 -1.67 -10.53 -10.25
N GLN A 13 -2.52 -9.78 -9.53
CA GLN A 13 -2.05 -8.80 -8.55
C GLN A 13 -1.38 -9.44 -7.34
N SER A 14 -1.86 -10.58 -6.87
CA SER A 14 -1.26 -11.31 -5.74
C SER A 14 0.13 -11.84 -6.10
N LEU A 15 0.28 -12.43 -7.28
CA LEU A 15 1.58 -12.91 -7.77
C LEU A 15 2.54 -11.74 -8.01
N ALA A 16 2.07 -10.61 -8.55
CA ALA A 16 2.87 -9.43 -8.70
C ALA A 16 3.34 -8.88 -7.35
N SER A 17 2.44 -8.78 -6.36
CA SER A 17 2.78 -8.30 -5.00
C SER A 17 3.77 -9.23 -4.30
N LEU A 18 3.60 -10.55 -4.41
CA LEU A 18 4.56 -11.51 -3.87
C LEU A 18 5.93 -11.35 -4.55
N GLY A 19 5.94 -11.19 -5.87
CA GLY A 19 7.16 -10.92 -6.63
C GLY A 19 7.81 -9.59 -6.23
N ASP A 20 7.02 -8.53 -5.98
CA ASP A 20 7.52 -7.24 -5.51
C ASP A 20 8.26 -7.35 -4.16
N VAL A 21 7.78 -8.20 -3.24
CA VAL A 21 8.49 -8.46 -1.98
C VAL A 21 9.77 -9.26 -2.24
N PHE A 22 9.69 -10.34 -3.03
CA PHE A 22 10.83 -11.21 -3.30
C PHE A 22 11.96 -10.49 -4.01
N TYR A 23 11.67 -9.65 -5.03
CA TYR A 23 12.73 -8.92 -5.71
C TYR A 23 13.39 -7.89 -4.78
N ILE A 24 12.64 -7.21 -3.91
CA ILE A 24 13.21 -6.28 -2.93
C ILE A 24 14.11 -7.02 -1.94
N VAL A 25 13.66 -8.15 -1.41
CA VAL A 25 14.46 -8.99 -0.50
C VAL A 25 15.71 -9.50 -1.20
N GLY A 26 15.59 -9.96 -2.46
CA GLY A 26 16.72 -10.42 -3.26
C GLY A 26 17.74 -9.31 -3.55
N ILE A 27 17.28 -8.09 -3.90
CA ILE A 27 18.15 -6.93 -4.14
C ILE A 27 18.88 -6.53 -2.84
N ILE A 28 18.16 -6.44 -1.72
CA ILE A 28 18.77 -6.09 -0.42
C ILE A 28 19.85 -7.12 -0.06
N SER A 29 19.54 -8.43 -0.19
CA SER A 29 20.49 -9.50 0.07
C SER A 29 21.72 -9.41 -0.84
N PHE A 30 21.52 -9.19 -2.14
CA PHE A 30 22.60 -9.04 -3.10
C PHE A 30 23.48 -7.82 -2.81
N LEU A 31 22.87 -6.65 -2.54
CA LEU A 31 23.61 -5.44 -2.21
C LEU A 31 24.37 -5.56 -0.88
N TYR A 32 23.85 -6.30 0.08
CA TYR A 32 24.55 -6.57 1.33
C TYR A 32 25.87 -7.32 1.08
N THR A 33 25.85 -8.34 0.22
CA THR A 33 27.06 -9.08 -0.15
C THR A 33 28.03 -8.28 -1.01
N LEU A 34 27.52 -7.29 -1.78
CA LEU A 34 28.33 -6.49 -2.68
C LEU A 34 29.02 -5.31 -1.99
N THR A 35 28.33 -4.63 -1.07
CA THR A 35 28.80 -3.33 -0.55
C THR A 35 29.02 -3.30 0.95
N GLU A 36 28.43 -4.23 1.71
CA GLU A 36 28.40 -4.25 3.18
C GLU A 36 27.95 -2.90 3.81
N SER A 37 27.38 -2.00 2.99
CA SER A 37 27.02 -0.65 3.37
C SER A 37 25.54 -0.54 3.77
N PRO A 38 25.21 -0.22 5.04
CA PRO A 38 23.83 0.02 5.46
C PRO A 38 23.16 1.15 4.67
N PHE A 39 23.93 2.17 4.26
CA PHE A 39 23.43 3.27 3.45
C PHE A 39 22.95 2.80 2.07
N ALA A 40 23.71 1.94 1.39
CA ALA A 40 23.32 1.36 0.10
C ALA A 40 22.01 0.57 0.22
N LEU A 41 21.82 -0.18 1.31
CA LEU A 41 20.59 -0.93 1.57
C LEU A 41 19.39 0.00 1.80
N ALA A 42 19.58 1.12 2.50
CA ALA A 42 18.54 2.12 2.75
C ALA A 42 18.10 2.86 1.47
N LEU A 43 18.97 2.96 0.46
CA LEU A 43 18.62 3.57 -0.83
C LEU A 43 17.54 2.76 -1.58
N VAL A 44 17.45 1.45 -1.41
CA VAL A 44 16.48 0.60 -2.12
C VAL A 44 15.03 1.01 -1.81
N PRO A 45 14.57 1.03 -0.56
CA PRO A 45 13.20 1.48 -0.24
C PRO A 45 13.00 2.96 -0.56
N PHE A 46 14.02 3.81 -0.42
CA PHE A 46 13.94 5.23 -0.76
C PHE A 46 13.66 5.43 -2.26
N ILE A 47 14.48 4.82 -3.13
CA ILE A 47 14.31 4.90 -4.59
C ILE A 47 12.97 4.29 -5.02
N ASN A 48 12.53 3.20 -4.37
CA ASN A 48 11.23 2.60 -4.64
C ASN A 48 10.08 3.59 -4.36
N MET A 49 10.09 4.24 -3.20
CA MET A 49 9.07 5.23 -2.84
C MET A 49 9.13 6.48 -3.73
N PHE A 50 10.33 6.94 -4.07
CA PHE A 50 10.54 8.09 -4.95
C PHE A 50 10.05 7.82 -6.39
N GLY A 51 10.34 6.63 -6.92
CA GLY A 51 9.82 6.20 -8.24
C GLY A 51 8.29 6.17 -8.28
N ARG A 52 7.65 5.60 -7.26
CA ARG A 52 6.20 5.59 -7.11
C ARG A 52 5.60 6.99 -6.98
N PHE A 53 6.26 7.88 -6.24
CA PHE A 53 5.83 9.28 -6.09
C PHE A 53 5.80 10.01 -7.42
N ILE A 54 6.91 9.98 -8.20
CA ILE A 54 6.97 10.63 -9.51
C ILE A 54 5.91 10.05 -10.45
N SER A 55 5.77 8.73 -10.48
CA SER A 55 4.78 8.03 -11.28
C SER A 55 3.34 8.42 -10.92
N GLY A 56 3.05 8.53 -9.61
CA GLY A 56 1.75 8.96 -9.11
C GLY A 56 1.35 10.34 -9.63
N MET A 57 2.30 11.26 -9.74
CA MET A 57 2.05 12.60 -10.33
C MET A 57 1.66 12.54 -11.81
N ILE A 58 2.22 11.59 -12.57
CA ILE A 58 1.97 11.43 -14.02
C ILE A 58 0.75 10.55 -14.30
N SER A 59 0.37 9.71 -13.34
CA SER A 59 -0.71 8.72 -13.44
C SER A 59 -2.04 9.29 -13.99
N PRO A 60 -2.55 10.47 -13.56
CA PRO A 60 -3.80 11.01 -14.10
C PRO A 60 -3.77 11.27 -15.60
N TRP A 61 -2.63 11.70 -16.14
CA TRP A 61 -2.42 11.93 -17.55
C TRP A 61 -2.44 10.60 -18.36
N LEU A 62 -1.81 9.55 -17.84
CA LEU A 62 -1.81 8.21 -18.44
C LEU A 62 -3.22 7.60 -18.47
N ILE A 63 -3.96 7.72 -17.35
CA ILE A 63 -5.31 7.17 -17.17
C ILE A 63 -6.31 7.83 -18.15
N ASN A 64 -6.13 9.09 -18.51
CA ASN A 64 -6.97 9.78 -19.49
C ASN A 64 -6.71 9.29 -20.93
N ARG A 65 -5.54 8.72 -21.21
CA ARG A 65 -5.12 8.32 -22.57
C ARG A 65 -5.23 6.84 -22.86
N PHE A 66 -5.15 6.02 -21.84
CA PHE A 66 -5.09 4.56 -21.98
C PHE A 66 -6.14 3.86 -21.13
N PRO A 67 -6.74 2.75 -21.61
CA PRO A 67 -7.60 1.91 -20.78
C PRO A 67 -6.85 1.38 -19.55
N LEU A 68 -7.56 1.23 -18.42
CA LEU A 68 -6.94 0.74 -17.17
C LEU A 68 -6.30 -0.64 -17.34
N LYS A 69 -6.96 -1.56 -18.06
CA LYS A 69 -6.38 -2.86 -18.42
C LYS A 69 -5.04 -2.70 -19.13
N THR A 70 -4.97 -1.82 -20.10
CA THR A 70 -3.76 -1.58 -20.91
C THR A 70 -2.62 -1.06 -20.02
N LEU A 71 -2.91 -0.12 -19.12
CA LEU A 71 -1.92 0.40 -18.16
C LEU A 71 -1.39 -0.70 -17.24
N LEU A 72 -2.26 -1.57 -16.73
CA LEU A 72 -1.87 -2.70 -15.88
C LEU A 72 -0.96 -3.68 -16.63
N VAL A 73 -1.38 -4.07 -17.84
CA VAL A 73 -0.64 -5.04 -18.66
C VAL A 73 0.73 -4.46 -19.06
N TYR A 74 0.78 -3.23 -19.59
CA TYR A 74 2.06 -2.63 -19.99
C TYR A 74 3.00 -2.42 -18.80
N SER A 75 2.48 -1.98 -17.65
CA SER A 75 3.29 -1.90 -16.43
C SER A 75 3.91 -3.26 -16.09
N GLN A 76 3.08 -4.30 -16.01
CA GLN A 76 3.56 -5.63 -15.62
C GLN A 76 4.51 -6.25 -16.64
N VAL A 77 4.25 -6.11 -17.95
CA VAL A 77 5.18 -6.54 -19.01
C VAL A 77 6.52 -5.83 -18.88
N SER A 78 6.51 -4.51 -18.74
CA SER A 78 7.76 -3.72 -18.63
C SER A 78 8.52 -4.06 -17.36
N LYS A 79 7.83 -4.24 -16.21
CA LYS A 79 8.42 -4.71 -14.95
C LYS A 79 9.07 -6.09 -15.13
N THR A 80 8.39 -7.01 -15.82
CA THR A 80 8.89 -8.35 -16.10
C THR A 80 10.16 -8.29 -16.94
N ILE A 81 10.17 -7.50 -18.02
CA ILE A 81 11.35 -7.33 -18.89
C ILE A 81 12.52 -6.74 -18.10
N LEU A 82 12.28 -5.67 -17.32
CA LEU A 82 13.33 -5.05 -16.50
C LEU A 82 13.89 -6.01 -15.45
N LEU A 83 13.02 -6.78 -14.78
CA LEU A 83 13.47 -7.74 -13.77
C LEU A 83 14.26 -8.88 -14.39
N VAL A 84 13.82 -9.43 -15.52
CA VAL A 84 14.56 -10.48 -16.24
C VAL A 84 15.90 -9.95 -16.74
N ALA A 85 15.93 -8.74 -17.32
CA ALA A 85 17.19 -8.11 -17.72
C ALA A 85 18.14 -7.93 -16.55
N LEU A 86 17.65 -7.38 -15.42
CA LEU A 86 18.44 -7.22 -14.20
C LEU A 86 18.97 -8.58 -13.70
N SER A 87 18.12 -9.61 -13.63
CA SER A 87 18.53 -10.94 -13.14
C SER A 87 19.62 -11.56 -13.99
N LEU A 88 19.53 -11.45 -15.32
CA LEU A 88 20.56 -11.95 -16.23
C LEU A 88 21.89 -11.21 -16.05
N LEU A 89 21.84 -9.89 -15.89
CA LEU A 89 23.03 -9.07 -15.68
C LEU A 89 23.71 -9.35 -14.32
N LEU A 90 22.91 -9.64 -13.28
CA LEU A 90 23.45 -10.00 -11.96
C LEU A 90 24.05 -11.42 -11.95
N ILE A 91 23.46 -12.38 -12.64
CA ILE A 91 23.97 -13.75 -12.73
C ILE A 91 25.26 -13.81 -13.58
N SER A 92 25.35 -12.99 -14.63
CA SER A 92 26.57 -12.90 -15.46
C SER A 92 27.72 -12.12 -14.81
N GLU A 93 27.50 -11.60 -13.56
CA GLU A 93 28.45 -10.75 -12.84
C GLU A 93 28.91 -9.51 -13.61
N THR A 94 28.16 -9.14 -14.66
CA THR A 94 28.50 -8.04 -15.56
C THR A 94 28.26 -6.70 -14.90
N ILE A 95 27.35 -6.62 -13.92
CA ILE A 95 27.01 -5.40 -13.20
C ILE A 95 27.21 -5.57 -11.70
N THR A 96 28.18 -4.81 -11.19
CA THR A 96 28.44 -4.61 -9.76
C THR A 96 28.21 -3.15 -9.35
N ASP A 97 27.80 -2.29 -10.31
CA ASP A 97 27.59 -0.87 -10.07
C ASP A 97 26.23 -0.66 -9.38
N LEU A 98 26.30 -0.13 -8.15
CA LEU A 98 25.15 0.23 -7.33
C LEU A 98 24.17 1.16 -8.05
N PHE A 99 24.68 2.13 -8.83
CA PHE A 99 23.85 3.11 -9.52
C PHE A 99 22.95 2.44 -10.57
N ILE A 100 23.48 1.47 -11.31
CA ILE A 100 22.72 0.73 -12.34
C ILE A 100 21.61 -0.08 -11.65
N ILE A 101 21.93 -0.82 -10.59
CA ILE A 101 20.94 -1.61 -9.82
C ILE A 101 19.81 -0.72 -9.30
N LEU A 102 20.15 0.41 -8.67
CA LEU A 102 19.18 1.36 -8.16
C LEU A 102 18.33 2.00 -9.27
N THR A 103 18.90 2.18 -10.47
CA THR A 103 18.15 2.66 -11.64
C THR A 103 17.09 1.65 -12.06
N PHE A 104 17.40 0.34 -12.11
CA PHE A 104 16.40 -0.70 -12.35
C PHE A 104 15.29 -0.71 -11.29
N VAL A 105 15.67 -0.61 -10.01
CA VAL A 105 14.71 -0.51 -8.90
C VAL A 105 13.78 0.70 -9.09
N GLY A 106 14.33 1.86 -9.41
CA GLY A 106 13.58 3.09 -9.67
C GLY A 106 12.63 2.97 -10.86
N CYS A 107 13.07 2.37 -11.96
CA CYS A 107 12.25 2.13 -13.14
C CYS A 107 11.10 1.15 -12.83
N ILE A 108 11.35 0.05 -12.13
CA ILE A 108 10.32 -0.91 -11.73
C ILE A 108 9.28 -0.22 -10.82
N ALA A 109 9.74 0.55 -9.84
CA ALA A 109 8.88 1.30 -8.93
C ALA A 109 8.06 2.38 -9.65
N PHE A 110 8.66 3.07 -10.62
CA PHE A 110 7.98 4.04 -11.46
C PHE A 110 6.84 3.41 -12.27
N LEU A 111 7.06 2.24 -12.87
CA LEU A 111 6.04 1.49 -13.59
C LEU A 111 4.89 1.05 -12.67
N ASP A 112 5.19 0.68 -11.43
CA ASP A 112 4.19 0.25 -10.46
C ASP A 112 3.30 1.41 -9.95
N GLY A 113 3.82 2.62 -9.94
CA GLY A 113 3.13 3.80 -9.40
C GLY A 113 1.81 4.15 -10.11
N TRP A 114 1.65 3.91 -11.41
CA TRP A 114 0.35 4.05 -12.09
C TRP A 114 -0.46 2.75 -12.13
N ALA A 115 0.20 1.58 -11.99
CA ALA A 115 -0.50 0.30 -12.00
C ALA A 115 -1.36 0.13 -10.75
N SER A 116 -0.88 0.57 -9.59
CA SER A 116 -1.62 0.49 -8.33
C SER A 116 -2.96 1.24 -8.36
N PRO A 117 -3.04 2.54 -8.74
CA PRO A 117 -4.33 3.22 -8.92
C PRO A 117 -5.24 2.56 -9.96
N ALA A 118 -4.66 2.08 -11.07
CA ALA A 118 -5.42 1.42 -12.13
C ALA A 118 -6.03 0.09 -11.64
N SER A 119 -5.28 -0.71 -10.87
CA SER A 119 -5.74 -1.97 -10.28
C SER A 119 -6.93 -1.75 -9.33
N ARG A 120 -6.81 -0.78 -8.40
CA ARG A 120 -7.87 -0.46 -7.44
C ARG A 120 -9.13 0.03 -8.14
N ALA A 121 -8.98 0.85 -9.19
CA ALA A 121 -10.10 1.35 -9.97
C ALA A 121 -10.74 0.29 -10.89
N MET A 122 -10.04 -0.80 -11.19
CA MET A 122 -10.58 -1.92 -11.96
C MET A 122 -11.60 -2.74 -11.16
N LEU A 123 -11.45 -2.84 -9.85
CA LEU A 123 -12.30 -3.69 -8.99
C LEU A 123 -13.80 -3.38 -9.13
N PRO A 124 -14.28 -2.14 -9.00
CA PRO A 124 -15.70 -1.82 -9.14
C PRO A 124 -16.23 -1.93 -10.59
N ARG A 125 -15.35 -2.05 -11.59
CA ARG A 125 -15.77 -2.37 -12.97
C ARG A 125 -16.08 -3.85 -13.18
N LEU A 126 -15.48 -4.71 -12.35
CA LEU A 126 -15.59 -6.18 -12.45
C LEU A 126 -16.57 -6.78 -11.46
N VAL A 127 -17.02 -6.02 -10.47
CA VAL A 127 -17.87 -6.51 -9.37
C VAL A 127 -19.06 -5.55 -9.18
N PRO A 128 -20.30 -6.06 -9.01
CA PRO A 128 -21.47 -5.23 -8.70
C PRO A 128 -21.27 -4.42 -7.40
N LYS A 129 -21.89 -3.23 -7.33
CA LYS A 129 -21.79 -2.31 -6.19
C LYS A 129 -22.13 -2.97 -4.85
N GLU A 130 -23.14 -3.85 -4.83
CA GLU A 130 -23.63 -4.57 -3.64
C GLU A 130 -22.61 -5.61 -3.13
N ARG A 131 -21.62 -5.97 -3.92
CA ARG A 131 -20.58 -6.93 -3.54
C ARG A 131 -19.21 -6.31 -3.31
N LEU A 132 -19.10 -4.98 -3.34
CA LEU A 132 -17.82 -4.29 -3.20
C LEU A 132 -17.16 -4.55 -1.85
N VAL A 133 -17.91 -4.53 -0.73
CA VAL A 133 -17.35 -4.86 0.60
C VAL A 133 -16.72 -6.25 0.60
N LYS A 134 -17.45 -7.24 0.08
CA LYS A 134 -16.95 -8.62 0.01
C LYS A 134 -15.74 -8.76 -0.92
N ALA A 135 -15.74 -8.05 -2.05
CA ALA A 135 -14.64 -8.06 -3.00
C ALA A 135 -13.38 -7.37 -2.42
N ASN A 136 -13.54 -6.20 -1.79
CA ASN A 136 -12.46 -5.48 -1.11
C ASN A 136 -11.90 -6.30 0.05
N SER A 137 -12.76 -6.92 0.88
CA SER A 137 -12.33 -7.79 1.98
C SER A 137 -11.50 -8.98 1.46
N PHE A 138 -11.99 -9.66 0.42
CA PHE A 138 -11.27 -10.79 -0.17
C PHE A 138 -9.92 -10.35 -0.75
N PHE A 139 -9.92 -9.26 -1.52
CA PHE A 139 -8.70 -8.72 -2.14
C PHE A 139 -7.67 -8.32 -1.07
N SER A 140 -8.12 -7.69 0.00
CA SER A 140 -7.27 -7.30 1.13
C SER A 140 -6.71 -8.52 1.87
N ILE A 141 -7.54 -9.52 2.20
CA ILE A 141 -7.07 -10.75 2.87
C ILE A 141 -5.96 -11.41 2.05
N VAL A 142 -6.18 -11.55 0.74
CA VAL A 142 -5.19 -12.16 -0.15
C VAL A 142 -3.92 -11.31 -0.22
N SER A 143 -4.05 -9.98 -0.35
CA SER A 143 -2.91 -9.06 -0.40
C SER A 143 -2.07 -9.14 0.88
N GLU A 144 -2.72 -9.10 2.06
CA GLU A 144 -1.99 -9.18 3.34
C GLU A 144 -1.35 -10.56 3.56
N THR A 145 -2.03 -11.62 3.12
CA THR A 145 -1.45 -12.97 3.15
C THR A 145 -0.21 -13.07 2.25
N MET A 146 -0.24 -12.45 1.05
CA MET A 146 0.91 -12.42 0.15
C MET A 146 2.04 -11.57 0.71
N ASN A 147 1.74 -10.44 1.35
CA ASN A 147 2.74 -9.60 2.01
C ASN A 147 3.41 -10.35 3.16
N LEU A 148 2.63 -10.89 4.11
CA LEU A 148 3.16 -11.66 5.23
C LEU A 148 3.98 -12.87 4.74
N GLY A 149 3.38 -13.66 3.83
CA GLY A 149 4.05 -14.83 3.24
C GLY A 149 5.29 -14.44 2.45
N GLY A 150 5.25 -13.34 1.71
CA GLY A 150 6.37 -12.82 0.94
C GLY A 150 7.58 -12.47 1.80
N TRP A 151 7.38 -11.72 2.89
CA TRP A 151 8.47 -11.41 3.82
C TRP A 151 9.01 -12.62 4.55
N ALA A 152 8.13 -13.52 5.04
CA ALA A 152 8.53 -14.74 5.72
C ALA A 152 9.29 -15.69 4.79
N LEU A 153 8.73 -15.99 3.62
CA LEU A 153 9.35 -16.87 2.62
C LEU A 153 10.60 -16.22 1.99
N GLY A 154 10.60 -14.89 1.82
CA GLY A 154 11.76 -14.14 1.36
C GLY A 154 12.96 -14.28 2.29
N GLY A 155 12.74 -14.16 3.61
CA GLY A 155 13.79 -14.41 4.61
C GLY A 155 14.34 -15.83 4.55
N ILE A 156 13.46 -16.84 4.42
CA ILE A 156 13.88 -18.24 4.26
C ILE A 156 14.65 -18.43 2.93
N ALA A 157 14.18 -17.82 1.85
CA ALA A 157 14.85 -17.91 0.55
C ALA A 157 16.27 -17.33 0.60
N VAL A 158 16.48 -16.20 1.29
CA VAL A 158 17.83 -15.61 1.49
C VAL A 158 18.74 -16.55 2.28
N ALA A 159 18.22 -17.29 3.24
CA ALA A 159 19.01 -18.24 4.03
C ALA A 159 19.42 -19.50 3.21
N LEU A 160 18.65 -19.85 2.17
CA LEU A 160 18.83 -21.06 1.37
C LEU A 160 19.54 -20.81 0.03
N MET A 161 19.45 -19.59 -0.54
CA MET A 161 20.00 -19.26 -1.85
C MET A 161 20.44 -17.79 -1.91
N SER A 162 21.33 -17.47 -2.87
CA SER A 162 21.78 -16.09 -3.05
C SER A 162 20.67 -15.17 -3.58
N GLY A 163 20.80 -13.86 -3.30
CA GLY A 163 19.88 -12.84 -3.76
C GLY A 163 19.62 -12.86 -5.28
N GLN A 164 20.65 -13.16 -6.09
CA GLN A 164 20.55 -13.28 -7.55
C GLN A 164 19.53 -14.35 -7.98
N PHE A 165 19.56 -15.53 -7.36
CA PHE A 165 18.62 -16.62 -7.68
C PHE A 165 17.19 -16.29 -7.21
N ILE A 166 17.02 -15.54 -6.13
CA ILE A 166 15.71 -15.05 -5.69
C ILE A 166 15.14 -14.10 -6.75
N ILE A 167 15.94 -13.14 -7.24
CA ILE A 167 15.53 -12.19 -8.27
C ILE A 167 15.15 -12.93 -9.56
N PHE A 168 15.95 -13.91 -9.97
CA PHE A 168 15.66 -14.73 -11.15
C PHE A 168 14.35 -15.53 -10.98
N GLY A 169 14.16 -16.20 -9.84
CA GLY A 169 12.94 -16.93 -9.52
C GLY A 169 11.70 -16.03 -9.50
N THR A 170 11.86 -14.77 -9.07
CA THR A 170 10.79 -13.74 -9.10
C THR A 170 10.34 -13.45 -10.54
N GLY A 171 11.23 -13.56 -11.52
CA GLY A 171 10.89 -13.41 -12.94
C GLY A 171 9.76 -14.34 -13.38
N SER A 172 9.73 -15.59 -12.89
CA SER A 172 8.67 -16.54 -13.20
C SER A 172 7.32 -16.11 -12.60
N LEU A 173 7.31 -15.56 -11.38
CA LEU A 173 6.08 -14.99 -10.77
C LEU A 173 5.54 -13.82 -11.58
N TYR A 174 6.41 -12.94 -12.05
CA TYR A 174 6.03 -11.80 -12.88
C TYR A 174 5.51 -12.23 -14.26
N ILE A 175 6.10 -13.26 -14.88
CA ILE A 175 5.60 -13.82 -16.14
C ILE A 175 4.17 -14.36 -15.96
N ILE A 176 3.93 -15.15 -14.92
CA ILE A 176 2.59 -15.68 -14.62
C ILE A 176 1.60 -14.56 -14.31
N ALA A 177 2.01 -13.56 -13.50
CA ALA A 177 1.20 -12.38 -13.21
C ALA A 177 0.82 -11.63 -14.49
N THR A 178 1.78 -11.44 -15.39
CA THR A 178 1.56 -10.83 -16.71
C THR A 178 0.53 -11.58 -17.53
N MET A 179 0.64 -12.91 -17.62
CA MET A 179 -0.33 -13.76 -18.33
C MET A 179 -1.74 -13.63 -17.73
N MET A 180 -1.86 -13.62 -16.40
CA MET A 180 -3.15 -13.41 -15.73
C MET A 180 -3.75 -12.04 -16.05
N MET A 181 -2.93 -10.97 -16.06
CA MET A 181 -3.40 -9.61 -16.38
C MET A 181 -3.84 -9.47 -17.84
N PHE A 182 -3.23 -10.19 -18.78
CA PHE A 182 -3.69 -10.25 -20.18
C PHE A 182 -5.09 -10.83 -20.30
N CYS A 183 -5.43 -11.83 -19.50
CA CYS A 183 -6.73 -12.50 -19.52
C CYS A 183 -7.87 -11.70 -18.90
N ILE A 184 -7.61 -10.51 -18.33
CA ILE A 184 -8.65 -9.63 -17.79
C ILE A 184 -9.49 -9.09 -18.95
N TYR A 185 -10.81 -9.18 -18.86
CA TYR A 185 -11.75 -8.50 -19.72
C TYR A 185 -12.39 -7.35 -18.96
N ASP A 186 -12.15 -6.11 -19.42
CA ASP A 186 -12.80 -4.91 -18.89
C ASP A 186 -14.01 -4.56 -19.76
N PRO A 187 -15.24 -4.73 -19.24
CA PRO A 187 -16.46 -4.46 -20.00
C PRO A 187 -16.75 -2.95 -20.14
N THR A 188 -16.01 -2.10 -19.42
CA THR A 188 -16.29 -0.67 -19.41
C THR A 188 -15.71 0.00 -20.64
N PRO A 189 -16.53 0.68 -21.46
CA PRO A 189 -16.03 1.37 -22.64
C PRO A 189 -15.04 2.47 -22.25
N PHE A 190 -13.94 2.51 -22.98
CA PHE A 190 -12.95 3.58 -22.83
C PHE A 190 -13.33 4.76 -23.73
N HIS A 191 -13.72 5.85 -23.12
CA HIS A 191 -13.94 7.10 -23.83
C HIS A 191 -12.64 7.92 -23.75
N LYS A 192 -11.87 7.91 -24.83
CA LYS A 192 -10.71 8.78 -24.93
C LYS A 192 -11.20 10.23 -24.85
N LYS A 193 -10.88 10.91 -23.76
CA LYS A 193 -11.16 12.35 -23.69
C LYS A 193 -10.31 13.05 -24.74
N GLU A 194 -10.95 13.80 -25.62
CA GLU A 194 -10.20 14.72 -26.50
C GLU A 194 -9.44 15.68 -25.60
N CYS A 195 -8.12 15.66 -25.71
CA CYS A 195 -7.24 16.51 -24.92
C CYS A 195 -7.31 17.93 -25.46
N THR A 196 -8.35 18.67 -25.07
CA THR A 196 -8.52 20.10 -25.42
C THR A 196 -7.77 21.03 -24.47
N GLY A 197 -7.11 20.50 -23.43
CA GLY A 197 -6.45 21.26 -22.38
C GLY A 197 -4.93 21.09 -22.36
N LYS A 198 -4.24 22.07 -21.79
CA LYS A 198 -2.82 21.98 -21.47
C LYS A 198 -2.59 20.79 -20.54
N TRP A 199 -1.54 20.00 -20.77
CA TRP A 199 -1.16 18.81 -19.94
C TRP A 199 -1.24 19.07 -18.42
N ARG A 200 -0.95 20.31 -17.97
CA ARG A 200 -1.09 20.74 -16.57
C ARG A 200 -2.53 20.62 -16.03
N SER A 201 -3.55 20.83 -16.86
CA SER A 201 -4.95 20.70 -16.43
C SER A 201 -5.32 19.25 -16.18
N GLU A 202 -4.75 18.33 -16.93
CA GLU A 202 -4.97 16.88 -16.77
C GLU A 202 -4.28 16.36 -15.51
N LEU A 203 -3.05 16.81 -15.22
CA LEU A 203 -2.35 16.45 -13.97
C LEU A 203 -3.07 16.96 -12.73
N THR A 204 -3.72 18.11 -12.82
CA THR A 204 -4.47 18.71 -11.70
C THR A 204 -5.91 18.23 -11.60
N GLU A 205 -6.42 17.48 -12.59
CA GLU A 205 -7.82 17.03 -12.63
C GLU A 205 -8.17 16.19 -11.40
N GLY A 206 -7.34 15.20 -11.03
CA GLY A 206 -7.54 14.39 -9.85
C GLY A 206 -7.59 15.23 -8.56
N TRP A 207 -6.68 16.18 -8.42
CA TRP A 207 -6.67 17.12 -7.29
C TRP A 207 -7.94 17.96 -7.23
N LYS A 208 -8.43 18.48 -8.36
CA LYS A 208 -9.68 19.23 -8.42
C LYS A 208 -10.89 18.38 -8.04
N ILE A 209 -10.93 17.10 -8.46
CA ILE A 209 -11.99 16.17 -8.10
C ILE A 209 -12.00 15.96 -6.59
N VAL A 210 -10.84 15.69 -5.99
CA VAL A 210 -10.71 15.45 -4.56
C VAL A 210 -11.12 16.68 -3.74
N TRP A 211 -10.57 17.86 -4.07
CA TRP A 211 -10.80 19.05 -3.22
C TRP A 211 -12.15 19.72 -3.43
N ARG A 212 -12.82 19.55 -4.60
CA ARG A 212 -14.14 20.10 -4.85
C ARG A 212 -15.27 19.29 -4.22
N ASN A 213 -15.12 17.97 -4.12
CA ASN A 213 -16.14 17.12 -3.51
C ASN A 213 -15.93 17.04 -2.00
N PRO A 214 -16.91 17.43 -1.16
CA PRO A 214 -16.77 17.41 0.30
C PRO A 214 -16.40 16.04 0.86
N LEU A 215 -16.99 14.95 0.35
CA LEU A 215 -16.71 13.58 0.79
C LEU A 215 -15.25 13.21 0.50
N PHE A 216 -14.80 13.39 -0.73
CA PHE A 216 -13.43 13.03 -1.12
C PHE A 216 -12.40 13.87 -0.36
N ARG A 217 -12.65 15.18 -0.22
CA ARG A 217 -11.80 16.07 0.56
C ARG A 217 -11.68 15.63 2.01
N SER A 218 -12.82 15.39 2.67
CA SER A 218 -12.83 15.00 4.08
C SER A 218 -12.17 13.63 4.29
N LEU A 219 -12.37 12.68 3.38
CA LEU A 219 -11.70 11.39 3.43
C LEU A 219 -10.18 11.53 3.27
N HIS A 220 -9.71 12.32 2.31
CA HIS A 220 -8.27 12.53 2.10
C HIS A 220 -7.60 13.28 3.25
N VAL A 221 -8.29 14.22 3.90
CA VAL A 221 -7.76 14.86 5.13
C VAL A 221 -7.56 13.83 6.23
N VAL A 222 -8.50 12.90 6.44
CA VAL A 222 -8.31 11.80 7.40
C VAL A 222 -7.13 10.92 7.00
N ILE A 223 -7.01 10.56 5.73
CA ILE A 223 -5.89 9.78 5.19
C ILE A 223 -4.55 10.50 5.39
N ILE A 224 -4.50 11.82 5.27
CA ILE A 224 -3.28 12.62 5.53
C ILE A 224 -2.84 12.47 6.99
N PHE A 225 -3.75 12.64 7.96
CA PHE A 225 -3.41 12.45 9.37
C PHE A 225 -2.88 11.03 9.64
N GLU A 226 -3.48 10.02 9.02
CA GLU A 226 -3.03 8.63 9.14
C GLU A 226 -1.68 8.38 8.50
N ALA A 227 -1.46 8.91 7.30
CA ALA A 227 -0.19 8.74 6.59
C ALA A 227 0.99 9.32 7.37
N ILE A 228 0.77 10.47 8.04
CA ILE A 228 1.78 11.08 8.91
C ILE A 228 2.01 10.22 10.16
N ALA A 229 0.94 9.79 10.81
CA ALA A 229 1.01 9.09 12.09
C ALA A 229 1.49 7.63 11.96
N ASN A 230 1.09 6.92 10.91
CA ASN A 230 1.40 5.49 10.75
C ASN A 230 2.89 5.19 10.53
N VAL A 231 3.70 6.22 10.35
CA VAL A 231 5.15 6.10 10.24
C VAL A 231 5.79 5.50 11.51
N VAL A 232 5.17 5.64 12.69
CA VAL A 232 5.69 5.02 13.93
C VAL A 232 5.74 3.47 13.87
N TRP A 233 5.00 2.88 12.94
CA TRP A 233 4.98 1.43 12.71
C TRP A 233 6.05 0.96 11.71
N ILE A 234 6.87 1.87 11.15
CA ILE A 234 8.00 1.47 10.29
C ILE A 234 9.12 0.81 11.10
N ALA A 235 9.91 0.02 10.39
CA ALA A 235 10.95 -0.82 10.98
C ALA A 235 11.88 -0.07 11.95
N SER A 236 12.37 1.10 11.60
CA SER A 236 13.36 1.83 12.40
C SER A 236 12.82 2.29 13.74
N ILE A 237 11.63 2.91 13.78
CA ILE A 237 11.04 3.45 15.03
C ILE A 237 10.54 2.30 15.91
N LEU A 238 9.89 1.31 15.31
CA LEU A 238 9.37 0.15 16.04
C LEU A 238 10.51 -0.68 16.64
N TYR A 239 11.65 -0.78 15.94
CA TYR A 239 12.83 -1.49 16.44
C TYR A 239 13.38 -0.84 17.70
N ILE A 240 13.53 0.51 17.70
CA ILE A 240 13.95 1.27 18.87
C ILE A 240 12.98 1.04 20.04
N PHE A 241 11.66 1.08 19.76
CA PHE A 241 10.63 0.84 20.78
C PHE A 241 10.75 -0.56 21.40
N VAL A 242 11.01 -1.59 20.60
CA VAL A 242 11.22 -2.97 21.09
C VAL A 242 12.44 -3.05 21.99
N ALA A 243 13.54 -2.43 21.61
CA ALA A 243 14.79 -2.48 22.37
C ALA A 243 14.70 -1.65 23.65
N GLU A 244 14.27 -0.39 23.57
CA GLU A 244 14.35 0.56 24.68
C GLU A 244 13.15 0.50 25.63
N VAL A 245 11.94 0.28 25.10
CA VAL A 245 10.71 0.31 25.90
C VAL A 245 10.29 -1.09 26.36
N LEU A 246 10.33 -2.08 25.46
CA LEU A 246 9.94 -3.44 25.80
C LEU A 246 11.11 -4.26 26.38
N GLY A 247 12.37 -3.79 26.24
CA GLY A 247 13.56 -4.48 26.72
C GLY A 247 13.74 -5.87 26.08
N GLN A 248 13.36 -6.01 24.79
CA GLN A 248 13.30 -7.29 24.11
C GLN A 248 14.32 -7.37 22.97
N THR A 249 14.61 -8.62 22.55
CA THR A 249 15.49 -8.90 21.41
C THR A 249 14.84 -8.57 20.07
N GLU A 250 15.65 -8.51 19.02
CA GLU A 250 15.22 -8.26 17.62
C GLU A 250 14.10 -9.21 17.15
N ALA A 251 14.03 -10.44 17.67
CA ALA A 251 12.97 -11.39 17.36
C ALA A 251 11.56 -10.85 17.65
N TRP A 252 11.42 -9.98 18.65
CA TRP A 252 10.13 -9.37 18.99
C TRP A 252 9.63 -8.40 17.95
N TRP A 253 10.52 -7.73 17.23
CA TRP A 253 10.14 -6.95 16.06
C TRP A 253 9.44 -7.83 15.01
N GLY A 254 9.96 -9.02 14.76
CA GLY A 254 9.34 -10.01 13.89
C GLY A 254 7.96 -10.48 14.38
N TYR A 255 7.83 -10.75 15.68
CA TYR A 255 6.56 -11.16 16.30
C TYR A 255 5.51 -10.06 16.20
N ILE A 256 5.88 -8.80 16.43
CA ILE A 256 4.99 -7.64 16.32
C ILE A 256 4.50 -7.47 14.87
N ASN A 257 5.40 -7.53 13.87
CA ASN A 257 5.00 -7.44 12.48
C ASN A 257 4.07 -8.60 12.07
N THR A 258 4.39 -9.83 12.47
CA THR A 258 3.54 -11.00 12.21
C THR A 258 2.16 -10.83 12.86
N ALA A 259 2.10 -10.35 14.10
CA ALA A 259 0.87 -10.07 14.82
C ALA A 259 0.02 -9.01 14.12
N PHE A 260 0.64 -7.96 13.58
CA PHE A 260 -0.04 -6.92 12.81
C PHE A 260 -0.73 -7.48 11.56
N PHE A 261 0.02 -8.21 10.73
CA PHE A 261 -0.54 -8.83 9.52
C PHE A 261 -1.62 -9.86 9.84
N LEU A 262 -1.45 -10.65 10.91
CA LEU A 262 -2.48 -11.56 11.39
C LEU A 262 -3.76 -10.79 11.76
N GLY A 263 -3.62 -9.67 12.47
CA GLY A 263 -4.73 -8.77 12.78
C GLY A 263 -5.42 -8.27 11.52
N MET A 264 -4.68 -7.86 10.50
CA MET A 264 -5.23 -7.42 9.22
C MET A 264 -6.03 -8.52 8.51
N ILE A 265 -5.52 -9.76 8.49
CA ILE A 265 -6.25 -10.91 7.94
C ILE A 265 -7.55 -11.15 8.71
N ILE A 266 -7.50 -11.15 10.05
CA ILE A 266 -8.69 -11.30 10.90
C ILE A 266 -9.70 -10.19 10.61
N GLY A 267 -9.27 -8.94 10.51
CA GLY A 267 -10.11 -7.79 10.16
C GLY A 267 -10.81 -7.96 8.80
N GLY A 268 -10.08 -8.45 7.80
CA GLY A 268 -10.63 -8.79 6.49
C GLY A 268 -11.69 -9.89 6.56
N VAL A 269 -11.44 -10.95 7.34
CA VAL A 269 -12.41 -12.04 7.57
C VAL A 269 -13.67 -11.53 8.27
N ILE A 270 -13.53 -10.71 9.33
CA ILE A 270 -14.66 -10.07 10.00
C ILE A 270 -15.47 -9.25 8.98
N CYS A 271 -14.80 -8.43 8.17
CA CYS A 271 -15.46 -7.62 7.16
C CYS A 271 -16.24 -8.46 6.14
N SER A 272 -15.68 -9.58 5.71
CA SER A 272 -16.32 -10.50 4.76
C SER A 272 -17.54 -11.22 5.34
N ARG A 273 -17.59 -11.43 6.66
CA ARG A 273 -18.72 -12.07 7.35
C ARG A 273 -19.87 -11.11 7.68
N PHE A 274 -19.56 -9.86 8.00
CA PHE A 274 -20.52 -8.88 8.44
C PHE A 274 -20.82 -7.81 7.38
N VAL A 275 -20.82 -8.19 6.09
CA VAL A 275 -20.96 -7.30 4.92
C VAL A 275 -22.16 -6.36 5.06
N ILE A 276 -23.37 -6.88 5.35
CA ILE A 276 -24.61 -6.10 5.44
C ILE A 276 -24.53 -5.05 6.54
N GLY A 277 -24.03 -5.44 7.73
CA GLY A 277 -23.86 -4.51 8.84
C GLY A 277 -22.86 -3.37 8.54
N ILE A 278 -21.81 -3.69 7.79
CA ILE A 278 -20.78 -2.72 7.38
C ILE A 278 -21.33 -1.78 6.32
N GLU A 279 -21.98 -2.30 5.28
CA GLU A 279 -22.55 -1.49 4.19
C GLU A 279 -23.58 -0.48 4.69
N ASN A 280 -24.40 -0.88 5.65
CA ASN A 280 -25.42 -0.01 6.24
C ASN A 280 -24.83 1.06 7.17
N ASN A 281 -23.58 0.90 7.64
CA ASN A 281 -23.00 1.76 8.66
C ASN A 281 -21.62 2.34 8.28
N LEU A 282 -21.28 2.44 6.99
CA LEU A 282 -19.95 2.87 6.51
C LEU A 282 -19.48 4.16 7.19
N LYS A 283 -20.34 5.19 7.24
CA LYS A 283 -20.04 6.47 7.87
C LYS A 283 -19.71 6.34 9.37
N ARG A 284 -20.55 5.61 10.12
CA ARG A 284 -20.37 5.43 11.57
C ARG A 284 -19.10 4.63 11.85
N LEU A 285 -18.89 3.56 11.08
CA LEU A 285 -17.72 2.71 11.22
C LEU A 285 -16.43 3.47 10.90
N LEU A 286 -16.39 4.29 9.84
CA LEU A 286 -15.24 5.12 9.53
C LEU A 286 -14.80 5.95 10.76
N ILE A 287 -15.73 6.60 11.43
CA ILE A 287 -15.45 7.46 12.59
C ILE A 287 -15.01 6.61 13.80
N VAL A 288 -15.77 5.57 14.14
CA VAL A 288 -15.47 4.71 15.31
C VAL A 288 -14.13 4.02 15.16
N LEU A 289 -13.84 3.48 13.98
CA LEU A 289 -12.56 2.80 13.71
C LEU A 289 -11.38 3.79 13.71
N SER A 290 -11.58 5.04 13.28
CA SER A 290 -10.54 6.08 13.38
C SER A 290 -10.17 6.37 14.84
N PHE A 291 -11.15 6.50 15.74
CA PHE A 291 -10.87 6.61 17.18
C PHE A 291 -10.25 5.33 17.74
N GLY A 292 -10.67 4.15 17.24
CA GLY A 292 -10.11 2.87 17.64
C GLY A 292 -8.61 2.78 17.35
N ILE A 293 -8.18 3.18 16.15
CA ILE A 293 -6.75 3.19 15.78
C ILE A 293 -5.97 4.14 16.70
N SER A 294 -6.49 5.36 16.93
CA SER A 294 -5.87 6.33 17.83
C SER A 294 -5.70 5.77 19.25
N GLY A 295 -6.77 5.18 19.81
CA GLY A 295 -6.74 4.61 21.15
C GLY A 295 -5.77 3.43 21.28
N VAL A 296 -5.77 2.52 20.33
CA VAL A 296 -4.85 1.37 20.32
C VAL A 296 -3.40 1.82 20.16
N THR A 297 -3.12 2.80 19.29
CA THR A 297 -1.77 3.36 19.14
C THR A 297 -1.30 4.05 20.41
N LEU A 298 -2.17 4.77 21.12
CA LEU A 298 -1.85 5.37 22.41
C LEU A 298 -1.52 4.31 23.46
N LEU A 299 -2.38 3.29 23.60
CA LEU A 299 -2.17 2.19 24.55
C LEU A 299 -0.88 1.43 24.28
N PHE A 300 -0.54 1.22 23.00
CA PHE A 300 0.73 0.61 22.60
C PHE A 300 1.92 1.49 23.01
N GLY A 301 1.89 2.79 22.76
CA GLY A 301 2.98 3.70 23.09
C GLY A 301 3.27 3.82 24.58
N VAL A 302 2.25 3.67 25.45
CA VAL A 302 2.42 3.77 26.89
C VAL A 302 2.72 2.43 27.58
N THR A 303 2.47 1.29 26.91
CA THR A 303 2.71 -0.03 27.51
C THR A 303 4.20 -0.40 27.44
N ALA A 304 4.66 -1.09 28.51
CA ALA A 304 6.00 -1.67 28.57
C ALA A 304 5.96 -3.22 28.65
N ILE A 305 4.77 -3.81 28.54
CA ILE A 305 4.58 -5.25 28.69
C ILE A 305 4.54 -5.91 27.31
N PRO A 306 5.54 -6.73 26.95
CA PRO A 306 5.68 -7.26 25.59
C PRO A 306 4.45 -8.03 25.10
N TRP A 307 3.84 -8.88 25.93
CA TRP A 307 2.67 -9.68 25.56
C TRP A 307 1.41 -8.84 25.34
N ILE A 308 1.23 -7.75 26.11
CA ILE A 308 0.15 -6.79 25.88
C ILE A 308 0.38 -6.06 24.56
N SER A 309 1.63 -5.71 24.23
CA SER A 309 1.99 -5.11 22.95
C SER A 309 1.57 -5.98 21.77
N ILE A 310 1.79 -7.30 21.82
CA ILE A 310 1.34 -8.23 20.77
C ILE A 310 -0.19 -8.18 20.61
N LEU A 311 -0.95 -8.23 21.70
CA LEU A 311 -2.42 -8.16 21.65
C LEU A 311 -2.91 -6.84 21.07
N LEU A 312 -2.30 -5.72 21.49
CA LEU A 312 -2.64 -4.39 20.97
C LEU A 312 -2.31 -4.28 19.48
N VAL A 313 -1.23 -4.87 19.02
CA VAL A 313 -0.86 -4.86 17.59
C VAL A 313 -1.80 -5.71 16.75
N ILE A 314 -2.24 -6.89 17.24
CA ILE A 314 -3.30 -7.66 16.57
C ILE A 314 -4.56 -6.81 16.44
N LEU A 315 -4.98 -6.17 17.55
CA LEU A 315 -6.17 -5.31 17.56
C LEU A 315 -6.00 -4.11 16.61
N ASN A 316 -4.81 -3.49 16.56
CA ASN A 316 -4.50 -2.42 15.62
C ASN A 316 -4.66 -2.90 14.17
N GLY A 317 -4.10 -4.06 13.83
CA GLY A 317 -4.24 -4.66 12.51
C GLY A 317 -5.71 -4.90 12.12
N VAL A 318 -6.53 -5.44 13.06
CA VAL A 318 -7.98 -5.63 12.84
C VAL A 318 -8.68 -4.31 12.53
N VAL A 319 -8.47 -3.30 13.38
CA VAL A 319 -9.16 -2.00 13.25
C VAL A 319 -8.70 -1.27 12.00
N GLN A 320 -7.39 -1.30 11.70
CA GLN A 320 -6.81 -0.71 10.49
C GLN A 320 -7.39 -1.33 9.23
N GLN A 321 -7.50 -2.65 9.18
CA GLN A 321 -8.05 -3.38 8.04
C GLN A 321 -9.52 -3.08 7.81
N LEU A 322 -10.33 -3.13 8.87
CA LEU A 322 -11.76 -2.78 8.80
C LEU A 322 -11.94 -1.36 8.28
N LYS A 323 -11.16 -0.40 8.80
CA LYS A 323 -11.21 0.99 8.36
C LYS A 323 -10.78 1.16 6.91
N SER A 324 -9.71 0.50 6.49
CA SER A 324 -9.22 0.52 5.11
C SER A 324 -10.31 0.07 4.13
N ILE A 325 -10.98 -1.07 4.43
CA ILE A 325 -12.06 -1.62 3.59
C ILE A 325 -13.27 -0.68 3.57
N VAL A 326 -13.64 -0.10 4.72
CA VAL A 326 -14.75 0.86 4.83
C VAL A 326 -14.46 2.12 4.01
N SER A 327 -13.26 2.69 4.14
CA SER A 327 -12.83 3.89 3.41
C SER A 327 -12.81 3.66 1.91
N GLU A 328 -12.25 2.53 1.48
CA GLU A 328 -12.18 2.14 0.07
C GLU A 328 -13.57 1.92 -0.52
N THR A 329 -14.44 1.22 0.22
CA THR A 329 -15.83 0.97 -0.22
C THR A 329 -16.63 2.26 -0.32
N LEU A 330 -16.46 3.18 0.65
CA LEU A 330 -17.12 4.49 0.65
C LEU A 330 -16.71 5.31 -0.59
N LEU A 331 -15.42 5.30 -0.89
CA LEU A 331 -14.87 5.99 -2.05
C LEU A 331 -15.39 5.38 -3.36
N GLN A 332 -15.37 4.06 -3.48
CA GLN A 332 -15.81 3.33 -4.68
C GLN A 332 -17.33 3.46 -4.93
N LYS A 333 -18.15 3.54 -3.88
CA LYS A 333 -19.61 3.77 -4.01
C LYS A 333 -19.95 5.21 -4.38
N SER A 334 -19.09 6.18 -4.06
CA SER A 334 -19.37 7.61 -4.24
C SER A 334 -18.73 8.22 -5.48
N ALA A 335 -17.71 7.60 -6.05
CA ALA A 335 -17.03 8.07 -7.23
C ALA A 335 -17.53 7.38 -8.49
N THR A 336 -17.49 8.11 -9.62
CA THR A 336 -17.73 7.50 -10.94
C THR A 336 -16.53 6.64 -11.36
N THR A 337 -16.77 5.70 -12.28
CA THR A 337 -15.71 4.81 -12.80
C THR A 337 -14.52 5.55 -13.40
N ASP A 338 -14.76 6.76 -13.96
CA ASP A 338 -13.73 7.61 -14.56
C ASP A 338 -12.96 8.45 -13.52
N GLN A 339 -13.58 8.75 -12.38
CA GLN A 339 -12.96 9.52 -11.29
C GLN A 339 -12.05 8.65 -10.41
N LEU A 340 -12.43 7.40 -10.17
CA LEU A 340 -11.73 6.50 -9.24
C LEU A 340 -10.22 6.40 -9.49
N PRO A 341 -9.74 6.14 -10.72
CA PRO A 341 -8.30 6.01 -10.94
C PRO A 341 -7.55 7.31 -10.65
N LYS A 342 -8.16 8.47 -10.92
CA LYS A 342 -7.57 9.78 -10.65
C LYS A 342 -7.50 10.09 -9.15
N ILE A 343 -8.55 9.71 -8.41
CA ILE A 343 -8.60 9.85 -6.95
C ILE A 343 -7.52 8.96 -6.31
N HIS A 344 -7.39 7.71 -6.76
CA HIS A 344 -6.35 6.79 -6.27
C HIS A 344 -4.94 7.27 -6.61
N ALA A 345 -4.74 7.91 -7.77
CA ALA A 345 -3.45 8.49 -8.14
C ALA A 345 -3.08 9.64 -7.18
N VAL A 346 -4.02 10.53 -6.85
CA VAL A 346 -3.82 11.59 -5.85
C VAL A 346 -3.52 10.99 -4.48
N GLN A 347 -4.29 9.99 -4.06
CA GLN A 347 -4.06 9.29 -2.79
C GLN A 347 -2.66 8.67 -2.71
N SER A 348 -2.23 7.95 -3.75
CA SER A 348 -0.89 7.35 -3.80
C SER A 348 0.21 8.40 -3.76
N THR A 349 0.04 9.52 -4.45
CA THR A 349 0.98 10.65 -4.44
C THR A 349 1.10 11.25 -3.02
N ILE A 350 -0.04 11.51 -2.36
CA ILE A 350 -0.08 12.02 -0.97
C ILE A 350 0.63 11.04 -0.03
N LEU A 351 0.30 9.75 -0.10
CA LEU A 351 0.87 8.73 0.78
C LEU A 351 2.38 8.62 0.61
N SER A 352 2.89 8.59 -0.63
CA SER A 352 4.32 8.48 -0.91
C SER A 352 5.11 9.70 -0.42
N LEU A 353 4.56 10.92 -0.63
CA LEU A 353 5.18 12.17 -0.17
C LEU A 353 5.23 12.24 1.36
N LEU A 354 4.08 12.00 2.00
CA LEU A 354 3.96 12.09 3.45
C LEU A 354 4.78 11.01 4.15
N PHE A 355 4.86 9.79 3.60
CA PHE A 355 5.71 8.74 4.15
C PHE A 355 7.17 9.19 4.24
N GLY A 356 7.73 9.76 3.15
CA GLY A 356 9.11 10.24 3.14
C GLY A 356 9.37 11.34 4.17
N ILE A 357 8.53 12.39 4.19
CA ILE A 357 8.70 13.52 5.11
C ILE A 357 8.50 13.07 6.57
N SER A 358 7.45 12.30 6.82
CA SER A 358 7.11 11.87 8.18
C SER A 358 8.12 10.88 8.74
N SER A 359 8.68 9.98 7.92
CA SER A 359 9.70 9.03 8.39
C SER A 359 10.95 9.75 8.89
N LEU A 360 11.40 10.79 8.19
CA LEU A 360 12.53 11.62 8.63
C LEU A 360 12.18 12.41 9.91
N THR A 361 10.99 13.02 9.95
CA THR A 361 10.56 13.81 11.10
C THR A 361 10.41 12.97 12.37
N PHE A 362 9.69 11.86 12.28
CA PHE A 362 9.48 10.98 13.43
C PHE A 362 10.75 10.21 13.81
N GLY A 363 11.61 9.89 12.83
CA GLY A 363 12.93 9.33 13.09
C GLY A 363 13.80 10.29 13.91
N ALA A 364 13.85 11.56 13.53
CA ALA A 364 14.57 12.60 14.30
C ALA A 364 13.96 12.81 15.71
N ILE A 365 12.63 12.75 15.85
CA ILE A 365 11.97 12.83 17.16
C ILE A 365 12.36 11.62 18.03
N ALA A 366 12.39 10.42 17.47
CA ALA A 366 12.77 9.21 18.20
C ALA A 366 14.24 9.23 18.65
N GLU A 367 15.13 9.84 17.87
CA GLU A 367 16.55 9.96 18.18
C GLU A 367 16.83 11.06 19.24
N LEU A 368 16.12 12.19 19.16
CA LEU A 368 16.35 13.34 20.05
C LEU A 368 15.62 13.23 21.39
N TRP A 369 14.53 12.47 21.42
CA TRP A 369 13.67 12.31 22.61
C TRP A 369 13.34 10.83 22.82
N ASP A 370 12.49 10.54 23.81
CA ASP A 370 12.00 9.18 24.07
C ASP A 370 11.11 8.69 22.91
N VAL A 371 11.35 7.49 22.42
CA VAL A 371 10.58 6.85 21.35
C VAL A 371 9.09 6.74 21.68
N ARG A 372 8.69 6.71 22.96
CA ARG A 372 7.27 6.75 23.38
C ARG A 372 6.57 8.02 22.95
N ILE A 373 7.29 9.16 22.91
CA ILE A 373 6.76 10.45 22.46
C ILE A 373 6.27 10.34 21.01
N THR A 374 6.97 9.59 20.16
CA THR A 374 6.56 9.40 18.77
C THR A 374 5.20 8.71 18.68
N PHE A 375 4.95 7.68 19.50
CA PHE A 375 3.64 6.98 19.54
C PHE A 375 2.53 7.85 20.13
N ILE A 376 2.82 8.66 21.14
CA ILE A 376 1.86 9.61 21.72
C ILE A 376 1.48 10.69 20.69
N LEU A 377 2.47 11.25 19.99
CA LEU A 377 2.24 12.21 18.90
C LEU A 377 1.44 11.58 17.76
N ALA A 378 1.77 10.36 17.35
CA ALA A 378 1.02 9.63 16.34
C ALA A 378 -0.43 9.40 16.77
N ALA A 379 -0.65 8.93 18.00
CA ALA A 379 -2.00 8.74 18.55
C ALA A 379 -2.78 10.06 18.59
N THR A 380 -2.14 11.16 18.95
CA THR A 380 -2.76 12.49 18.95
C THR A 380 -3.16 12.92 17.54
N LEU A 381 -2.30 12.75 16.54
CA LEU A 381 -2.60 13.03 15.14
C LEU A 381 -3.75 12.17 14.62
N LEU A 382 -3.77 10.88 14.93
CA LEU A 382 -4.86 9.96 14.60
C LEU A 382 -6.17 10.40 15.26
N GLY A 383 -6.10 10.84 16.53
CA GLY A 383 -7.25 11.38 17.28
C GLY A 383 -7.78 12.67 16.67
N LEU A 384 -6.91 13.58 16.22
CA LEU A 384 -7.30 14.80 15.50
C LEU A 384 -7.98 14.46 14.17
N GLY A 385 -7.45 13.47 13.42
CA GLY A 385 -8.09 12.95 12.20
C GLY A 385 -9.47 12.36 12.47
N ALA A 386 -9.62 11.59 13.56
CA ALA A 386 -10.91 11.03 13.98
C ALA A 386 -11.91 12.12 14.42
N LEU A 387 -11.43 13.13 15.14
CA LEU A 387 -12.24 14.29 15.54
C LEU A 387 -12.69 15.10 14.32
N PHE A 388 -11.79 15.32 13.36
CA PHE A 388 -12.13 15.95 12.09
C PHE A 388 -13.22 15.14 11.35
N ALA A 389 -13.09 13.82 11.27
CA ALA A 389 -14.10 12.96 10.67
C ALA A 389 -15.45 13.07 11.38
N LEU A 390 -15.46 13.16 12.72
CA LEU A 390 -16.68 13.34 13.52
C LEU A 390 -17.35 14.70 13.26
N ILE A 391 -16.56 15.80 13.21
CA ILE A 391 -17.07 17.14 12.93
C ILE A 391 -17.64 17.19 11.50
N ARG A 392 -16.94 16.60 10.53
CA ARG A 392 -17.34 16.54 9.14
C ARG A 392 -18.23 15.35 8.79
N ARG A 393 -18.89 14.75 9.76
CA ARG A 393 -19.73 13.55 9.58
C ARG A 393 -20.84 13.69 8.52
N ARG A 394 -21.26 14.91 8.20
CA ARG A 394 -22.26 15.17 7.15
C ARG A 394 -21.67 15.00 5.73
N ASP A 395 -20.37 15.11 5.57
CA ASP A 395 -19.71 14.96 4.27
C ASP A 395 -19.68 13.48 3.84
N PHE A 396 -19.72 12.51 4.77
CA PHE A 396 -19.66 11.07 4.49
C PHE A 396 -21.03 10.46 4.21
N ILE A 397 -21.80 11.07 3.33
CA ILE A 397 -23.08 10.55 2.87
C ILE A 397 -22.88 10.01 1.46
N VAL A 398 -23.16 8.71 1.28
CA VAL A 398 -23.21 8.12 -0.05
C VAL A 398 -24.45 8.67 -0.76
N PRO A 399 -24.34 9.24 -1.96
CA PRO A 399 -25.52 9.63 -2.72
C PRO A 399 -26.40 8.39 -2.93
N THR A 400 -27.64 8.44 -2.47
CA THR A 400 -28.66 7.46 -2.86
C THR A 400 -29.03 7.76 -4.31
N GLU A 401 -28.88 6.77 -5.19
CA GLU A 401 -29.37 6.81 -6.58
C GLU A 401 -30.87 6.97 -6.63
#